data_7e2ebb3d76ac0c1e8318a6698cb73646
#
_entry.id   7e2ebb3d76ac0c1e8318a6698cb73646
#
_cell.length_a   1.000
_cell.length_b   1.000
_cell.length_c   1.000
_cell.angle_alpha   90.00
_cell.angle_beta   90.00
_cell.angle_gamma   90.00
#
_symmetry.space_group_name_H-M   'P 1'
#
loop_
_entity.id
_entity.type
_entity.pdbx_description
1 polymer ?
#
loop_
_entity_poly.entity_id
_entity_poly.type
_entity_poly.pdbx_seq_one_letter_code
_entity_poly.pdbx_strand_id
1 'polypeptide(L)'
;MGNKRPKWRMPLSCVMIALLLLAPGCWSAREIEDLGIAVGTAVDIGEKTELQRSLEEEGGNYSKKNVLTMTYQVVEPGGTAGAGKGQPGSQKKYRNISVTGDSLYELTREISLSRARPIFGQHHKVIVISDKLARTYSLRQLLDFFMREQEFRPSCRLFISKGEARKTLELKDTTEFPAMRLTGISDNQYRNSRLLPPMPLTKALHEINASSSFLLQNLITAEGEVKLAGAAVIYGKTGKLIGFLDEEELEAVNWVTGDIKGGVVKSRHERTGDVVVYEITSVKSEIRSRIENGRIAFDIRIESEGRLGEQWSSENDNFESRNLQQVEADAAKQVEARIAKMLHKVQKEYRADVLLLGDYVRIHYPRMWTKWKKDWDDIFADAEIRCYLTLKVKEFGTTSIKTK
;
A
#
# COMPACT_ATOMS: atom_id res chain seq x y z
N MET A 1 23.37 78.65 24.72
CA MET A 1 23.66 78.07 23.42
C MET A 1 23.43 76.57 23.46
N GLY A 2 22.24 76.09 23.05
CA GLY A 2 21.84 74.69 23.09
C GLY A 2 22.10 74.05 21.75
N ASN A 3 22.95 73.04 21.73
CA ASN A 3 23.35 72.30 20.57
C ASN A 3 22.32 71.22 20.31
N LYS A 4 21.36 71.47 19.39
CA LYS A 4 20.39 70.48 18.91
C LYS A 4 21.06 69.55 17.89
N ARG A 5 21.36 68.30 18.29
CA ARG A 5 21.77 67.25 17.36
C ARG A 5 20.66 66.93 16.34
N PRO A 6 20.93 66.85 15.04
CA PRO A 6 19.93 66.51 14.05
C PRO A 6 19.51 65.05 14.22
N LYS A 7 18.22 64.81 14.43
CA LYS A 7 17.63 63.46 14.35
C LYS A 7 17.60 63.05 12.89
N TRP A 8 18.53 62.21 12.48
CA TRP A 8 18.54 61.57 11.16
C TRP A 8 17.34 60.63 11.09
N ARG A 9 16.24 61.09 10.51
CA ARG A 9 15.13 60.26 10.11
C ARG A 9 15.51 59.62 8.79
N MET A 10 15.98 58.36 8.79
CA MET A 10 16.09 57.59 7.57
C MET A 10 14.73 57.61 6.85
N PRO A 11 14.69 58.01 5.59
CA PRO A 11 13.41 57.96 4.84
C PRO A 11 12.89 56.53 4.80
N LEU A 12 11.61 56.35 4.95
CA LEU A 12 10.93 55.04 4.96
C LEU A 12 11.30 54.17 3.73
N SER A 13 11.60 54.82 2.61
CA SER A 13 12.11 54.21 1.39
C SER A 13 13.46 53.49 1.57
N CYS A 14 14.40 54.05 2.37
CA CYS A 14 15.69 53.39 2.62
C CYS A 14 15.53 52.15 3.49
N VAL A 15 14.60 52.17 4.44
CA VAL A 15 14.26 51.00 5.27
C VAL A 15 13.58 49.91 4.42
N MET A 16 12.68 50.27 3.49
CA MET A 16 12.02 49.37 2.60
C MET A 16 12.98 48.72 1.59
N ILE A 17 13.94 49.50 1.06
CA ILE A 17 15.00 48.97 0.19
C ILE A 17 15.94 48.04 0.96
N ALA A 18 16.30 48.34 2.20
CA ALA A 18 17.12 47.48 3.06
C ALA A 18 16.37 46.15 3.39
N LEU A 19 15.05 46.19 3.62
CA LEU A 19 14.23 45.00 3.82
C LEU A 19 14.13 44.15 2.55
N LEU A 20 14.04 44.74 1.35
CA LEU A 20 14.04 44.00 0.06
C LEU A 20 15.42 43.36 -0.21
N LEU A 21 16.53 43.99 0.19
CA LEU A 21 17.87 43.43 0.05
C LEU A 21 18.16 42.31 1.08
N LEU A 22 17.42 42.28 2.18
CA LEU A 22 17.51 41.23 3.20
C LEU A 22 16.50 40.07 2.92
N ALA A 23 15.61 40.18 1.90
CA ALA A 23 14.76 39.09 1.51
C ALA A 23 15.66 37.99 0.91
N PRO A 24 15.79 36.82 1.57
CA PRO A 24 16.56 35.72 1.00
C PRO A 24 15.85 35.29 -0.30
N GLY A 25 16.46 35.60 -1.43
CA GLY A 25 16.07 35.04 -2.71
C GLY A 25 16.15 33.51 -2.63
N CYS A 26 15.32 32.79 -3.41
CA CYS A 26 15.36 31.33 -3.50
C CYS A 26 16.70 30.87 -4.10
N TRP A 27 17.75 30.83 -3.27
CA TRP A 27 19.12 30.45 -3.67
C TRP A 27 19.25 28.98 -4.07
N SER A 28 18.26 28.11 -3.75
CA SER A 28 18.30 26.67 -4.00
C SER A 28 17.33 26.19 -5.10
N ALA A 29 16.81 27.09 -5.93
CA ALA A 29 16.00 26.68 -7.08
C ALA A 29 16.90 25.97 -8.10
N ARG A 30 16.55 24.70 -8.42
CA ARG A 30 17.14 23.94 -9.53
C ARG A 30 16.11 23.88 -10.64
N GLU A 31 16.60 24.05 -11.87
CA GLU A 31 15.75 23.90 -13.04
C GLU A 31 15.27 22.45 -13.14
N ILE A 32 14.01 22.26 -13.51
CA ILE A 32 13.38 20.93 -13.58
C ILE A 32 14.05 20.04 -14.63
N GLU A 33 14.63 20.65 -15.66
CA GLU A 33 15.37 20.01 -16.75
C GLU A 33 16.68 19.38 -16.27
N ASP A 34 17.24 19.88 -15.17
CA ASP A 34 18.50 19.40 -14.58
C ASP A 34 18.28 18.24 -13.59
N LEU A 35 17.03 17.82 -13.38
CA LEU A 35 16.65 16.82 -12.39
C LEU A 35 16.16 15.53 -13.04
N GLY A 36 16.57 14.41 -12.46
CA GLY A 36 16.03 13.08 -12.75
C GLY A 36 14.81 12.80 -11.87
N ILE A 37 13.60 13.20 -12.32
CA ILE A 37 12.37 13.10 -11.53
C ILE A 37 12.02 11.63 -11.33
N ALA A 38 12.21 11.11 -10.13
CA ALA A 38 11.83 9.76 -9.76
C ALA A 38 10.37 9.70 -9.31
N VAL A 39 9.61 8.75 -9.84
CA VAL A 39 8.18 8.53 -9.54
C VAL A 39 7.92 7.22 -8.80
N GLY A 40 8.87 6.29 -8.84
CA GLY A 40 8.79 5.01 -8.13
C GLY A 40 10.17 4.44 -7.84
N THR A 41 10.26 3.64 -6.78
CA THR A 41 11.46 2.87 -6.44
C THR A 41 11.09 1.42 -6.17
N ALA A 42 11.90 0.50 -6.69
CA ALA A 42 11.90 -0.90 -6.33
C ALA A 42 13.19 -1.25 -5.60
N VAL A 43 13.09 -2.08 -4.56
CA VAL A 43 14.26 -2.55 -3.80
C VAL A 43 14.24 -4.07 -3.75
N ASP A 44 15.32 -4.66 -4.25
CA ASP A 44 15.51 -6.10 -4.37
C ASP A 44 16.78 -6.55 -3.62
N ILE A 45 16.91 -7.86 -3.37
CA ILE A 45 18.21 -8.45 -3.01
C ILE A 45 19.16 -8.23 -4.19
N GLY A 46 20.34 -7.72 -3.91
CA GLY A 46 21.28 -7.30 -4.92
C GLY A 46 21.94 -8.47 -5.64
N GLU A 47 21.89 -8.39 -6.95
CA GLU A 47 22.82 -9.08 -7.85
C GLU A 47 23.50 -8.02 -8.68
N LYS A 48 24.85 -8.00 -8.69
CA LYS A 48 25.59 -7.05 -9.48
C LYS A 48 25.29 -7.26 -10.96
N THR A 49 24.94 -6.19 -11.67
CA THR A 49 24.80 -6.24 -13.12
C THR A 49 26.17 -6.46 -13.78
N GLU A 50 26.21 -6.99 -15.03
CA GLU A 50 27.45 -7.14 -15.78
C GLU A 50 28.19 -5.82 -15.95
N LEU A 51 27.46 -4.73 -16.24
CA LEU A 51 28.02 -3.39 -16.32
C LEU A 51 28.69 -2.96 -15.01
N GLN A 52 28.07 -3.23 -13.85
CA GLN A 52 28.68 -2.91 -12.56
C GLN A 52 29.94 -3.74 -12.31
N ARG A 53 29.96 -5.03 -12.69
CA ARG A 53 31.15 -5.88 -12.57
C ARG A 53 32.27 -5.32 -13.43
N SER A 54 32.01 -4.99 -14.69
CA SER A 54 33.01 -4.42 -15.60
C SER A 54 33.55 -3.09 -15.09
N LEU A 55 32.71 -2.19 -14.56
CA LEU A 55 33.15 -0.92 -13.99
C LEU A 55 33.97 -1.10 -12.71
N GLU A 56 33.64 -2.11 -11.87
CA GLU A 56 34.44 -2.43 -10.68
C GLU A 56 35.80 -3.06 -11.05
N GLU A 57 35.86 -3.86 -12.10
CA GLU A 57 37.11 -4.44 -12.62
C GLU A 57 38.06 -3.39 -13.18
N GLU A 58 37.53 -2.32 -13.77
CA GLU A 58 38.33 -1.18 -14.35
C GLU A 58 38.81 -0.18 -13.28
N GLY A 59 38.38 -0.25 -12.05
CA GLY A 59 38.94 0.65 -11.01
C GLY A 59 38.11 0.93 -9.78
N GLY A 60 36.92 0.35 -9.65
CA GLY A 60 36.04 0.59 -8.50
C GLY A 60 35.91 -0.64 -7.60
N ASN A 61 36.71 -0.77 -6.55
CA ASN A 61 36.61 -1.90 -5.64
C ASN A 61 36.04 -1.51 -4.28
N TYR A 62 34.82 -1.99 -3.98
CA TYR A 62 34.21 -1.86 -2.65
C TYR A 62 33.87 -3.26 -2.09
N SER A 63 34.39 -3.59 -0.92
CA SER A 63 33.95 -4.76 -0.18
C SER A 63 32.54 -4.51 0.37
N LYS A 64 31.50 -4.97 -0.36
CA LYS A 64 30.10 -4.76 -0.01
C LYS A 64 29.52 -5.96 0.73
N LYS A 65 28.90 -5.70 1.90
CA LYS A 65 28.11 -6.69 2.66
C LYS A 65 26.63 -6.37 2.45
N ASN A 66 25.76 -7.40 2.47
CA ASN A 66 24.30 -7.22 2.39
C ASN A 66 23.84 -6.48 1.12
N VAL A 67 24.23 -6.97 -0.03
CA VAL A 67 24.03 -6.30 -1.31
C VAL A 67 22.55 -6.15 -1.64
N LEU A 68 22.15 -4.91 -1.94
CA LEU A 68 20.79 -4.50 -2.34
C LEU A 68 20.84 -3.91 -3.75
N THR A 69 19.81 -4.16 -4.55
CA THR A 69 19.61 -3.45 -5.81
C THR A 69 18.45 -2.48 -5.68
N MET A 70 18.71 -1.20 -5.91
CA MET A 70 17.68 -0.17 -5.96
C MET A 70 17.44 0.26 -7.40
N THR A 71 16.19 0.22 -7.83
CA THR A 71 15.75 0.61 -9.16
C THR A 71 14.83 1.81 -9.06
N TYR A 72 15.24 2.93 -9.63
CA TYR A 72 14.42 4.13 -9.77
C TYR A 72 13.70 4.15 -11.10
N GLN A 73 12.40 4.44 -11.10
CA GLN A 73 11.66 4.82 -12.29
C GLN A 73 11.71 6.34 -12.45
N VAL A 74 12.40 6.80 -13.48
CA VAL A 74 12.66 8.21 -13.75
C VAL A 74 11.88 8.67 -14.97
N VAL A 75 11.27 9.84 -14.88
CA VAL A 75 10.60 10.50 -16.01
C VAL A 75 11.63 10.93 -17.05
N GLU A 76 11.39 10.63 -18.32
CA GLU A 76 12.16 11.18 -19.44
C GLU A 76 11.42 12.42 -19.99
N PRO A 77 11.92 13.64 -19.75
CA PRO A 77 11.33 14.84 -20.29
C PRO A 77 11.50 14.88 -21.82
N GLY A 78 10.41 14.88 -22.54
CA GLY A 78 10.38 15.04 -23.99
C GLY A 78 11.03 13.89 -24.75
N GLY A 79 10.25 13.03 -25.35
CA GLY A 79 10.73 11.91 -26.17
C GLY A 79 11.46 12.31 -27.46
N THR A 80 12.42 13.25 -27.40
CA THR A 80 13.07 13.86 -28.56
C THR A 80 14.60 13.77 -28.59
N ALA A 81 15.26 13.43 -27.51
CA ALA A 81 16.72 13.37 -27.50
C ALA A 81 17.21 11.95 -27.82
N GLY A 82 17.32 11.61 -29.09
CA GLY A 82 17.97 10.37 -29.56
C GLY A 82 17.17 9.48 -30.50
N ALA A 83 16.05 9.94 -31.04
CA ALA A 83 15.35 9.19 -32.08
C ALA A 83 16.12 9.31 -33.39
N GLY A 84 16.93 8.32 -33.73
CA GLY A 84 17.24 8.01 -35.12
C GLY A 84 15.93 7.84 -35.88
N LYS A 85 15.83 8.40 -37.08
CA LYS A 85 14.68 8.31 -37.97
C LYS A 85 14.25 6.85 -38.18
N GLY A 86 13.23 6.37 -37.49
CA GLY A 86 12.71 5.03 -37.67
C GLY A 86 11.56 4.70 -36.75
N GLN A 87 10.36 4.71 -37.27
CA GLN A 87 9.06 4.29 -36.75
C GLN A 87 8.40 5.14 -35.65
N PRO A 88 7.14 5.58 -35.85
CA PRO A 88 6.27 6.11 -34.83
C PRO A 88 5.67 4.94 -34.01
N GLY A 89 6.43 4.44 -33.03
CA GLY A 89 6.03 3.33 -32.16
C GLY A 89 6.59 3.55 -30.76
N SER A 90 5.73 4.01 -29.84
CA SER A 90 5.84 3.92 -28.37
C SER A 90 7.22 4.16 -27.75
N GLN A 91 7.73 5.38 -27.76
CA GLN A 91 8.81 5.75 -26.88
C GLN A 91 8.33 5.72 -25.43
N LYS A 92 8.99 4.92 -24.59
CA LYS A 92 8.75 4.90 -23.14
C LYS A 92 8.98 6.31 -22.60
N LYS A 93 7.98 6.84 -21.89
CA LYS A 93 8.06 8.14 -21.20
C LYS A 93 8.92 8.10 -19.94
N TYR A 94 9.43 6.94 -19.60
CA TYR A 94 10.24 6.68 -18.41
C TYR A 94 11.41 5.75 -18.71
N ARG A 95 12.38 5.81 -17.81
CA ARG A 95 13.51 4.87 -17.79
C ARG A 95 13.69 4.35 -16.36
N ASN A 96 14.01 3.05 -16.24
CA ASN A 96 14.40 2.46 -14.99
C ASN A 96 15.94 2.48 -14.87
N ILE A 97 16.44 2.96 -13.74
CA ILE A 97 17.86 3.06 -13.42
C ILE A 97 18.11 2.18 -12.20
N SER A 98 18.90 1.12 -12.36
CA SER A 98 19.25 0.20 -11.28
C SER A 98 20.69 0.41 -10.85
N VAL A 99 20.92 0.42 -9.55
CA VAL A 99 22.23 0.45 -8.90
C VAL A 99 22.27 -0.54 -7.77
N THR A 100 23.44 -1.14 -7.52
CA THR A 100 23.62 -2.21 -6.54
C THR A 100 24.72 -1.85 -5.55
N GLY A 101 24.45 -2.02 -4.27
CA GLY A 101 25.42 -1.76 -3.19
C GLY A 101 24.85 -2.16 -1.85
N ASP A 102 25.43 -1.71 -0.75
CA ASP A 102 25.07 -2.07 0.61
C ASP A 102 24.47 -0.92 1.43
N SER A 103 24.34 0.26 0.84
CA SER A 103 23.71 1.43 1.44
C SER A 103 22.77 2.13 0.45
N LEU A 104 21.47 2.15 0.72
CA LEU A 104 20.48 2.85 -0.14
C LEU A 104 20.79 4.34 -0.27
N TYR A 105 21.35 4.97 0.77
CA TYR A 105 21.73 6.37 0.75
C TYR A 105 22.91 6.61 -0.21
N GLU A 106 23.95 5.78 -0.10
CA GLU A 106 25.14 5.84 -0.96
C GLU A 106 24.75 5.57 -2.42
N LEU A 107 23.94 4.54 -2.69
CA LEU A 107 23.45 4.20 -4.04
C LEU A 107 22.79 5.39 -4.73
N THR A 108 22.00 6.17 -4.00
CA THR A 108 21.35 7.36 -4.55
C THR A 108 22.36 8.42 -4.97
N ARG A 109 23.45 8.57 -4.24
CA ARG A 109 24.54 9.51 -4.56
C ARG A 109 25.45 8.99 -5.68
N GLU A 110 25.73 7.68 -5.70
CA GLU A 110 26.54 7.03 -6.76
C GLU A 110 25.91 7.18 -8.17
N ILE A 111 24.60 7.24 -8.29
CA ILE A 111 23.92 7.51 -9.56
C ILE A 111 24.44 8.79 -10.21
N SER A 112 24.76 9.80 -9.42
CA SER A 112 25.29 11.09 -9.90
C SER A 112 26.70 11.00 -10.51
N LEU A 113 27.43 9.89 -10.28
CA LEU A 113 28.72 9.63 -10.91
C LEU A 113 28.57 9.13 -12.35
N SER A 114 27.42 8.57 -12.68
CA SER A 114 27.15 7.97 -14.00
C SER A 114 26.01 8.64 -14.77
N ARG A 115 25.34 9.63 -14.18
CA ARG A 115 24.19 10.32 -14.77
C ARG A 115 24.32 11.84 -14.60
N ALA A 116 24.05 12.56 -15.67
CA ALA A 116 24.09 14.02 -15.68
C ALA A 116 23.00 14.67 -14.80
N ARG A 117 21.88 13.96 -14.58
CA ARG A 117 20.76 14.44 -13.78
C ARG A 117 20.68 13.65 -12.47
N PRO A 118 20.88 14.30 -11.31
CA PRO A 118 20.74 13.66 -10.01
C PRO A 118 19.28 13.25 -9.79
N ILE A 119 19.09 12.17 -9.03
CA ILE A 119 17.75 11.69 -8.67
C ILE A 119 17.06 12.72 -7.78
N PHE A 120 15.81 13.04 -8.12
CA PHE A 120 14.95 13.96 -7.40
C PHE A 120 13.65 13.27 -6.99
N GLY A 121 13.46 13.06 -5.68
CA GLY A 121 12.44 12.19 -5.11
C GLY A 121 11.11 12.86 -4.74
N GLN A 122 10.94 14.19 -4.91
CA GLN A 122 9.74 14.90 -4.43
C GLN A 122 8.42 14.46 -5.11
N HIS A 123 8.50 13.83 -6.28
CA HIS A 123 7.33 13.30 -7.00
C HIS A 123 7.10 11.81 -6.81
N HIS A 124 7.82 11.21 -5.88
CA HIS A 124 7.74 9.78 -5.60
C HIS A 124 6.34 9.34 -5.19
N LYS A 125 5.85 8.26 -5.78
CA LYS A 125 4.50 7.72 -5.56
C LYS A 125 4.52 6.38 -4.86
N VAL A 126 5.46 5.50 -5.23
CA VAL A 126 5.48 4.13 -4.75
C VAL A 126 6.88 3.68 -4.36
N ILE A 127 6.95 2.89 -3.30
CA ILE A 127 8.11 2.09 -2.92
C ILE A 127 7.66 0.64 -2.96
N VAL A 128 8.34 -0.19 -3.74
CA VAL A 128 8.08 -1.61 -3.83
C VAL A 128 9.28 -2.37 -3.28
N ILE A 129 9.05 -3.28 -2.34
CA ILE A 129 10.10 -4.10 -1.74
C ILE A 129 9.83 -5.55 -2.12
N SER A 130 10.85 -6.30 -2.59
CA SER A 130 10.70 -7.72 -2.89
C SER A 130 10.47 -8.55 -1.62
N ASP A 131 9.71 -9.63 -1.76
CA ASP A 131 9.38 -10.53 -0.65
C ASP A 131 10.64 -11.16 -0.04
N LYS A 132 11.62 -11.53 -0.86
CA LYS A 132 12.90 -12.06 -0.38
C LYS A 132 13.62 -11.08 0.52
N LEU A 133 13.62 -9.79 0.13
CA LEU A 133 14.27 -8.74 0.90
C LEU A 133 13.53 -8.47 2.20
N ALA A 134 12.19 -8.38 2.16
CA ALA A 134 11.35 -8.15 3.33
C ALA A 134 11.36 -9.31 4.34
N ARG A 135 11.69 -10.54 3.90
CA ARG A 135 11.94 -11.69 4.80
C ARG A 135 13.31 -11.62 5.46
N THR A 136 14.30 -11.09 4.76
CA THR A 136 15.68 -11.03 5.22
C THR A 136 15.91 -9.89 6.21
N TYR A 137 15.46 -8.69 5.85
CA TYR A 137 15.65 -7.47 6.62
C TYR A 137 14.32 -6.95 7.16
N SER A 138 14.38 -6.28 8.32
CA SER A 138 13.19 -5.58 8.84
C SER A 138 12.84 -4.38 7.97
N LEU A 139 11.53 -4.08 7.84
CA LEU A 139 11.10 -2.88 7.15
C LEU A 139 11.63 -1.61 7.81
N ARG A 140 11.88 -1.61 9.12
CA ARG A 140 12.53 -0.50 9.81
C ARG A 140 13.89 -0.17 9.20
N GLN A 141 14.71 -1.21 8.91
CA GLN A 141 16.04 -1.02 8.29
C GLN A 141 15.91 -0.55 6.83
N LEU A 142 15.00 -1.17 6.06
CA LEU A 142 14.82 -0.87 4.64
C LEU A 142 14.21 0.51 4.39
N LEU A 143 13.38 1.00 5.31
CA LEU A 143 12.69 2.28 5.18
C LEU A 143 13.45 3.45 5.82
N ASP A 144 14.51 3.19 6.59
CA ASP A 144 15.29 4.25 7.29
C ASP A 144 15.82 5.30 6.31
N PHE A 145 16.30 4.89 5.13
CA PHE A 145 16.75 5.80 4.09
C PHE A 145 15.61 6.74 3.62
N PHE A 146 14.46 6.19 3.26
CA PHE A 146 13.31 6.95 2.76
C PHE A 146 12.74 7.93 3.81
N MET A 147 13.07 7.69 5.08
CA MET A 147 12.66 8.55 6.18
C MET A 147 13.61 9.72 6.41
N ARG A 148 14.89 9.50 6.18
CA ARG A 148 15.92 10.51 6.42
C ARG A 148 16.16 11.41 5.21
N GLU A 149 15.87 10.91 4.02
CA GLU A 149 16.02 11.69 2.80
C GLU A 149 14.85 12.65 2.63
N GLN A 150 15.14 13.95 2.73
CA GLN A 150 14.15 15.05 2.71
C GLN A 150 13.38 15.16 1.40
N GLU A 151 13.88 14.58 0.32
CA GLU A 151 13.25 14.62 -0.99
C GLU A 151 12.06 13.67 -1.11
N PHE A 152 11.95 12.64 -0.26
CA PHE A 152 10.82 11.71 -0.33
C PHE A 152 9.59 12.23 0.40
N ARG A 153 8.43 12.10 -0.24
CA ARG A 153 7.17 12.49 0.40
C ARG A 153 6.68 11.38 1.34
N PRO A 154 6.24 11.74 2.55
CA PRO A 154 5.66 10.79 3.50
C PRO A 154 4.40 10.08 3.00
N SER A 155 3.73 10.62 1.97
CA SER A 155 2.55 10.05 1.32
C SER A 155 2.85 8.96 0.29
N CYS A 156 4.12 8.65 0.04
CA CYS A 156 4.55 7.57 -0.84
C CYS A 156 3.97 6.24 -0.37
N ARG A 157 3.37 5.45 -1.28
CA ARG A 157 2.72 4.17 -0.95
C ARG A 157 3.71 3.04 -0.95
N LEU A 158 3.60 2.18 0.05
CA LEU A 158 4.45 1.01 0.24
C LEU A 158 3.74 -0.26 -0.23
N PHE A 159 4.46 -1.09 -1.00
CA PHE A 159 4.00 -2.37 -1.51
C PHE A 159 5.05 -3.46 -1.28
N ILE A 160 4.61 -4.71 -1.21
CA ILE A 160 5.48 -5.89 -1.31
C ILE A 160 5.25 -6.54 -2.67
N SER A 161 6.31 -6.95 -3.34
CA SER A 161 6.23 -7.77 -4.55
C SER A 161 6.60 -9.21 -4.24
N LYS A 162 5.71 -10.15 -4.57
CA LYS A 162 6.06 -11.56 -4.59
C LYS A 162 6.91 -11.84 -5.82
N GLY A 163 8.22 -11.95 -5.61
CA GLY A 163 9.24 -11.98 -6.65
C GLY A 163 10.00 -10.65 -6.75
N GLU A 164 10.65 -10.41 -7.89
CA GLU A 164 11.46 -9.22 -8.10
C GLU A 164 10.62 -7.94 -8.12
N ALA A 165 10.93 -7.00 -7.23
CA ALA A 165 10.21 -5.73 -7.14
C ALA A 165 10.42 -4.87 -8.39
N ARG A 166 11.61 -4.88 -8.99
CA ARG A 166 11.89 -4.10 -10.22
C ARG A 166 10.94 -4.42 -11.37
N LYS A 167 10.48 -5.68 -11.49
CA LYS A 167 9.55 -6.10 -12.55
C LYS A 167 8.18 -5.38 -12.45
N THR A 168 7.80 -4.92 -11.28
CA THR A 168 6.57 -4.12 -11.11
C THR A 168 6.66 -2.73 -11.76
N LEU A 169 7.88 -2.27 -12.04
CA LEU A 169 8.18 -1.02 -12.72
C LEU A 169 8.57 -1.22 -14.21
N GLU A 170 8.46 -2.45 -14.72
CA GLU A 170 8.83 -2.86 -16.09
C GLU A 170 7.61 -3.43 -16.82
N LEU A 171 6.60 -2.59 -17.12
CA LEU A 171 5.40 -3.04 -17.81
C LEU A 171 5.58 -3.04 -19.34
N LYS A 172 4.82 -3.90 -20.03
CA LYS A 172 4.75 -3.94 -21.51
C LYS A 172 4.12 -2.67 -22.07
N ASP A 173 3.03 -2.20 -21.41
CA ASP A 173 2.40 -0.96 -21.80
C ASP A 173 3.32 0.22 -21.46
N THR A 174 3.68 0.97 -22.49
CA THR A 174 4.62 2.10 -22.39
C THR A 174 3.91 3.45 -22.31
N THR A 175 2.59 3.49 -22.39
CA THR A 175 1.78 4.73 -22.41
C THR A 175 1.63 5.31 -21.03
N GLU A 176 1.65 4.48 -19.99
CA GLU A 176 1.48 4.87 -18.59
C GLU A 176 2.76 4.60 -17.78
N PHE A 177 3.00 5.42 -16.77
CA PHE A 177 4.07 5.17 -15.81
C PHE A 177 3.64 4.03 -14.88
N PRO A 178 4.40 2.92 -14.78
CA PRO A 178 4.10 1.82 -13.87
C PRO A 178 3.81 2.26 -12.42
N ALA A 179 4.60 3.20 -11.88
CA ALA A 179 4.36 3.74 -10.54
C ALA A 179 3.00 4.44 -10.39
N MET A 180 2.54 5.16 -11.43
CA MET A 180 1.22 5.78 -11.44
C MET A 180 0.10 4.74 -11.58
N ARG A 181 0.30 3.71 -12.41
CA ARG A 181 -0.62 2.59 -12.56
C ARG A 181 -0.83 1.86 -11.23
N LEU A 182 0.23 1.59 -10.46
CA LEU A 182 0.12 0.97 -9.15
C LEU A 182 -0.73 1.81 -8.18
N THR A 183 -0.56 3.13 -8.18
CA THR A 183 -1.40 4.01 -7.36
C THR A 183 -2.85 4.00 -7.83
N GLY A 184 -3.09 4.08 -9.14
CA GLY A 184 -4.44 4.05 -9.73
C GLY A 184 -5.19 2.75 -9.43
N ILE A 185 -4.52 1.59 -9.56
CA ILE A 185 -5.13 0.30 -9.19
C ILE A 185 -5.47 0.27 -7.69
N SER A 186 -4.56 0.75 -6.84
CA SER A 186 -4.77 0.82 -5.38
C SER A 186 -5.94 1.74 -5.00
N ASP A 187 -6.32 2.70 -5.83
CA ASP A 187 -7.45 3.61 -5.59
C ASP A 187 -8.82 2.99 -5.95
N ASN A 188 -8.83 1.82 -6.61
CA ASN A 188 -10.08 1.14 -7.02
C ASN A 188 -10.82 0.40 -5.88
N GLN A 189 -10.58 0.74 -4.63
CA GLN A 189 -11.26 0.14 -3.47
C GLN A 189 -12.78 0.27 -3.52
N TYR A 190 -13.30 1.31 -4.15
CA TYR A 190 -14.74 1.50 -4.34
C TYR A 190 -15.38 0.50 -5.31
N ARG A 191 -14.55 -0.29 -6.03
CA ARG A 191 -14.99 -1.33 -6.97
C ARG A 191 -14.65 -2.73 -6.50
N ASN A 192 -13.68 -2.89 -5.58
CA ASN A 192 -13.18 -4.21 -5.24
C ASN A 192 -12.83 -4.33 -3.76
N SER A 193 -13.49 -5.26 -3.07
CA SER A 193 -13.28 -5.58 -1.66
C SER A 193 -11.94 -6.25 -1.33
N ARG A 194 -11.16 -6.64 -2.37
CA ARG A 194 -9.87 -7.34 -2.25
C ARG A 194 -8.66 -6.41 -2.30
N LEU A 195 -8.87 -5.12 -2.07
CA LEU A 195 -7.83 -4.10 -2.01
C LEU A 195 -7.74 -3.53 -0.60
N LEU A 196 -6.50 -3.42 -0.08
CA LEU A 196 -6.25 -2.73 1.18
C LEU A 196 -6.41 -1.21 1.04
N PRO A 197 -6.78 -0.52 2.11
CA PRO A 197 -6.57 0.91 2.20
C PRO A 197 -5.11 1.26 1.86
N PRO A 198 -4.86 2.35 1.10
CA PRO A 198 -3.49 2.76 0.79
C PRO A 198 -2.63 2.83 2.04
N MET A 199 -1.43 2.25 1.97
CA MET A 199 -0.46 2.29 3.05
C MET A 199 0.64 3.31 2.73
N PRO A 200 0.50 4.57 3.14
CA PRO A 200 1.56 5.56 3.01
C PRO A 200 2.72 5.23 3.95
N LEU A 201 3.91 5.71 3.62
CA LEU A 201 5.13 5.51 4.41
C LEU A 201 4.94 5.89 5.87
N THR A 202 4.25 7.01 6.15
CA THR A 202 3.95 7.45 7.53
C THR A 202 3.15 6.45 8.33
N LYS A 203 2.12 5.83 7.71
CA LYS A 203 1.30 4.82 8.39
C LYS A 203 2.10 3.55 8.64
N ALA A 204 2.86 3.07 7.66
CA ALA A 204 3.73 1.90 7.84
C ALA A 204 4.72 2.09 8.99
N LEU A 205 5.29 3.29 9.11
CA LEU A 205 6.19 3.62 10.22
C LEU A 205 5.52 3.69 11.58
N HIS A 206 4.27 4.17 11.61
CA HIS A 206 3.47 4.13 12.83
C HIS A 206 3.35 2.68 13.34
N GLU A 207 2.96 1.74 12.47
CA GLU A 207 2.84 0.33 12.80
C GLU A 207 4.19 -0.28 13.24
N ILE A 208 5.27 0.01 12.50
CA ILE A 208 6.61 -0.43 12.84
C ILE A 208 7.05 0.10 14.22
N ASN A 209 6.76 1.36 14.54
CA ASN A 209 7.11 1.97 15.82
C ASN A 209 6.27 1.43 16.97
N ALA A 210 5.01 1.11 16.71
CA ALA A 210 4.12 0.47 17.65
C ALA A 210 4.44 -1.01 17.87
N SER A 211 5.31 -1.60 17.05
CA SER A 211 5.56 -3.05 16.97
C SER A 211 4.26 -3.84 16.71
N SER A 212 3.32 -3.24 15.98
CA SER A 212 2.07 -3.86 15.56
C SER A 212 2.31 -4.66 14.28
N SER A 213 1.66 -5.82 14.16
CA SER A 213 1.61 -6.56 12.91
C SER A 213 0.63 -5.87 11.96
N PHE A 214 0.97 -5.79 10.68
CA PHE A 214 0.14 -5.10 9.70
C PHE A 214 0.25 -5.71 8.31
N LEU A 215 -0.64 -5.31 7.42
CA LEU A 215 -0.70 -5.78 6.05
C LEU A 215 -0.17 -4.74 5.07
N LEU A 216 0.56 -5.22 4.06
CA LEU A 216 0.91 -4.46 2.87
C LEU A 216 0.30 -5.12 1.64
N GLN A 217 -0.22 -4.32 0.71
CA GLN A 217 -0.74 -4.85 -0.54
C GLN A 217 0.37 -5.61 -1.27
N ASN A 218 0.08 -6.84 -1.69
CA ASN A 218 1.00 -7.67 -2.45
C ASN A 218 0.82 -7.45 -3.96
N LEU A 219 1.95 -7.38 -4.66
CA LEU A 219 2.03 -7.30 -6.11
C LEU A 219 2.54 -8.62 -6.67
N ILE A 220 1.95 -9.05 -7.78
CA ILE A 220 2.48 -10.13 -8.62
C ILE A 220 2.67 -9.62 -10.04
N THR A 221 3.68 -10.13 -10.71
CA THR A 221 3.96 -9.79 -12.12
C THR A 221 4.03 -11.04 -12.96
N ALA A 222 3.40 -11.01 -14.10
CA ALA A 222 3.50 -12.06 -15.12
C ALA A 222 3.42 -11.43 -16.49
N GLU A 223 4.29 -11.88 -17.40
CA GLU A 223 4.31 -11.47 -18.82
C GLU A 223 4.30 -9.95 -19.08
N GLY A 224 4.87 -9.17 -18.15
CA GLY A 224 4.93 -7.70 -18.24
C GLY A 224 3.64 -7.00 -17.81
N GLU A 225 2.74 -7.71 -17.13
CA GLU A 225 1.58 -7.16 -16.43
C GLU A 225 1.77 -7.22 -14.92
N VAL A 226 1.10 -6.33 -14.20
CA VAL A 226 1.09 -6.30 -12.73
C VAL A 226 -0.33 -6.40 -12.21
N LYS A 227 -0.51 -7.19 -11.15
CA LYS A 227 -1.78 -7.33 -10.42
C LYS A 227 -1.55 -7.15 -8.93
N LEU A 228 -2.48 -6.48 -8.25
CA LEU A 228 -2.58 -6.51 -6.79
C LEU A 228 -3.29 -7.81 -6.40
N ALA A 229 -2.60 -8.68 -5.64
CA ALA A 229 -3.08 -10.04 -5.36
C ALA A 229 -2.85 -10.40 -3.89
N GLY A 230 -3.86 -10.16 -3.06
CA GLY A 230 -3.80 -10.44 -1.63
C GLY A 230 -2.86 -9.49 -0.88
N ALA A 231 -2.40 -9.88 0.29
CA ALA A 231 -1.59 -9.04 1.17
C ALA A 231 -0.38 -9.77 1.75
N ALA A 232 0.69 -9.04 1.97
CA ALA A 232 1.88 -9.47 2.70
C ALA A 232 1.69 -9.17 4.19
N VAL A 233 1.95 -10.15 5.04
CA VAL A 233 1.83 -10.05 6.51
C VAL A 233 3.19 -9.66 7.09
N ILE A 234 3.27 -8.46 7.66
CA ILE A 234 4.46 -7.96 8.36
C ILE A 234 4.28 -8.20 9.84
N TYR A 235 5.22 -8.97 10.42
CA TYR A 235 5.16 -9.31 11.83
C TYR A 235 5.72 -8.18 12.70
N GLY A 236 4.93 -7.67 13.63
CA GLY A 236 5.24 -6.48 14.40
C GLY A 236 6.54 -6.53 15.19
N LYS A 237 6.82 -7.65 15.88
CA LYS A 237 8.03 -7.79 16.72
C LYS A 237 9.34 -7.75 15.93
N THR A 238 9.34 -8.28 14.71
CA THR A 238 10.56 -8.35 13.87
C THR A 238 10.59 -7.31 12.77
N GLY A 239 9.42 -6.76 12.38
CA GLY A 239 9.26 -5.90 11.22
C GLY A 239 9.52 -6.60 9.89
N LYS A 240 9.47 -7.96 9.86
CA LYS A 240 9.75 -8.77 8.67
C LYS A 240 8.48 -9.39 8.10
N LEU A 241 8.54 -9.69 6.81
CA LEU A 241 7.52 -10.47 6.13
C LEU A 241 7.54 -11.92 6.63
N ILE A 242 6.40 -12.43 7.10
CA ILE A 242 6.24 -13.81 7.56
C ILE A 242 5.42 -14.67 6.59
N GLY A 243 4.49 -14.07 5.84
CA GLY A 243 3.63 -14.82 4.92
C GLY A 243 2.74 -13.91 4.09
N PHE A 244 1.78 -14.55 3.41
CA PHE A 244 0.82 -13.86 2.56
C PHE A 244 -0.60 -14.34 2.85
N LEU A 245 -1.54 -13.42 2.78
CA LEU A 245 -2.96 -13.69 2.62
C LEU A 245 -3.30 -13.67 1.13
N ASP A 246 -4.11 -14.62 0.68
CA ASP A 246 -4.66 -14.61 -0.67
C ASP A 246 -5.75 -13.52 -0.83
N GLU A 247 -6.33 -13.40 -2.03
CA GLU A 247 -7.34 -12.37 -2.32
C GLU A 247 -8.62 -12.55 -1.49
N GLU A 248 -9.04 -13.79 -1.20
CA GLU A 248 -10.23 -14.08 -0.40
C GLU A 248 -9.97 -13.88 1.09
N GLU A 249 -8.78 -14.25 1.56
CA GLU A 249 -8.35 -14.00 2.93
C GLU A 249 -8.20 -12.50 3.22
N LEU A 250 -7.68 -11.72 2.25
CA LEU A 250 -7.62 -10.27 2.35
C LEU A 250 -9.02 -9.64 2.37
N GLU A 251 -9.93 -10.11 1.51
CA GLU A 251 -11.32 -9.66 1.53
C GLU A 251 -11.95 -9.91 2.90
N ALA A 252 -11.68 -11.07 3.52
CA ALA A 252 -12.16 -11.40 4.86
C ALA A 252 -11.61 -10.46 5.95
N VAL A 253 -10.34 -10.04 5.85
CA VAL A 253 -9.80 -8.98 6.73
C VAL A 253 -10.60 -7.70 6.57
N ASN A 254 -10.82 -7.25 5.34
CA ASN A 254 -11.55 -6.01 5.06
C ASN A 254 -13.02 -6.08 5.56
N TRP A 255 -13.67 -7.26 5.54
CA TRP A 255 -14.97 -7.46 6.17
C TRP A 255 -14.92 -7.24 7.68
N VAL A 256 -13.94 -7.82 8.35
CA VAL A 256 -13.77 -7.73 9.81
C VAL A 256 -13.39 -6.32 10.25
N THR A 257 -12.51 -5.64 9.52
CA THR A 257 -12.08 -4.26 9.84
C THR A 257 -13.08 -3.19 9.39
N GLY A 258 -14.02 -3.55 8.49
CA GLY A 258 -14.97 -2.59 7.91
C GLY A 258 -14.38 -1.74 6.78
N ASP A 259 -13.23 -2.11 6.24
CA ASP A 259 -12.50 -1.34 5.20
C ASP A 259 -13.02 -1.61 3.77
N ILE A 260 -14.29 -1.97 3.63
CA ILE A 260 -14.92 -2.22 2.32
C ILE A 260 -15.69 -0.98 1.86
N LYS A 261 -15.35 -0.47 0.69
CA LYS A 261 -16.04 0.66 0.03
C LYS A 261 -16.92 0.25 -1.15
N GLY A 262 -16.82 -1.00 -1.57
CA GLY A 262 -17.55 -1.60 -2.66
C GLY A 262 -16.94 -2.94 -3.04
N GLY A 263 -17.56 -3.63 -3.97
CA GLY A 263 -17.13 -4.95 -4.42
C GLY A 263 -18.31 -5.90 -4.58
N VAL A 264 -18.03 -7.17 -4.80
CA VAL A 264 -19.06 -8.18 -5.03
C VAL A 264 -18.78 -9.44 -4.23
N VAL A 265 -19.85 -10.05 -3.71
CA VAL A 265 -19.83 -11.41 -3.16
C VAL A 265 -20.51 -12.33 -4.15
N LYS A 266 -19.74 -13.24 -4.74
CA LYS A 266 -20.26 -14.30 -5.59
C LYS A 266 -20.60 -15.50 -4.73
N SER A 267 -21.84 -15.94 -4.78
CA SER A 267 -22.34 -17.15 -4.14
C SER A 267 -23.02 -18.09 -5.15
N ARG A 268 -23.44 -19.24 -4.71
CA ARG A 268 -24.27 -20.16 -5.48
C ARG A 268 -25.55 -20.40 -4.72
N HIS A 269 -26.66 -20.31 -5.43
CA HIS A 269 -27.98 -20.65 -4.87
C HIS A 269 -27.98 -22.09 -4.39
N GLU A 270 -28.37 -22.36 -3.14
CA GLU A 270 -28.20 -23.67 -2.49
C GLU A 270 -28.95 -24.78 -3.25
N ARG A 271 -30.15 -24.50 -3.77
CA ARG A 271 -31.01 -25.50 -4.45
C ARG A 271 -30.62 -25.74 -5.91
N THR A 272 -30.31 -24.69 -6.67
CA THR A 272 -30.09 -24.78 -8.13
C THR A 272 -28.62 -24.84 -8.53
N GLY A 273 -27.72 -24.41 -7.65
CA GLY A 273 -26.27 -24.25 -7.95
C GLY A 273 -25.95 -23.06 -8.82
N ASP A 274 -26.95 -22.25 -9.20
CA ASP A 274 -26.78 -21.08 -10.06
C ASP A 274 -25.98 -19.98 -9.39
N VAL A 275 -25.28 -19.20 -10.21
CA VAL A 275 -24.51 -18.05 -9.74
C VAL A 275 -25.45 -16.92 -9.31
N VAL A 276 -25.17 -16.39 -8.12
CA VAL A 276 -25.78 -15.18 -7.59
C VAL A 276 -24.69 -14.23 -7.15
N VAL A 277 -24.83 -12.96 -7.49
CA VAL A 277 -23.86 -11.92 -7.15
C VAL A 277 -24.55 -10.83 -6.32
N TYR A 278 -24.07 -10.69 -5.09
CA TYR A 278 -24.42 -9.58 -4.21
C TYR A 278 -23.38 -8.47 -4.40
N GLU A 279 -23.82 -7.28 -4.82
CA GLU A 279 -22.95 -6.11 -4.92
C GLU A 279 -23.05 -5.29 -3.64
N ILE A 280 -21.89 -5.03 -3.04
CA ILE A 280 -21.75 -4.33 -1.76
C ILE A 280 -21.87 -2.82 -2.01
N THR A 281 -22.79 -2.15 -1.31
CA THR A 281 -22.91 -0.68 -1.31
C THR A 281 -22.39 -0.06 -0.03
N SER A 282 -22.51 -0.76 1.10
CA SER A 282 -21.94 -0.34 2.37
C SER A 282 -21.60 -1.51 3.27
N VAL A 283 -20.57 -1.33 4.10
CA VAL A 283 -20.22 -2.26 5.18
C VAL A 283 -19.96 -1.47 6.44
N LYS A 284 -20.47 -1.95 7.57
CA LYS A 284 -20.17 -1.46 8.91
C LYS A 284 -19.72 -2.62 9.77
N SER A 285 -18.58 -2.45 10.44
CA SER A 285 -18.08 -3.42 11.42
C SER A 285 -18.00 -2.76 12.80
N GLU A 286 -18.51 -3.44 13.80
CA GLU A 286 -18.46 -3.01 15.20
C GLU A 286 -17.79 -4.08 16.04
N ILE A 287 -16.67 -3.74 16.67
CA ILE A 287 -15.94 -4.64 17.57
C ILE A 287 -16.39 -4.39 18.99
N ARG A 288 -16.80 -5.44 19.69
CA ARG A 288 -17.05 -5.46 21.11
C ARG A 288 -16.16 -6.51 21.75
N SER A 289 -15.66 -6.25 22.93
CA SER A 289 -14.88 -7.22 23.68
C SER A 289 -15.51 -7.53 25.01
N ARG A 290 -15.27 -8.73 25.51
CA ARG A 290 -15.58 -9.16 26.86
C ARG A 290 -14.35 -9.77 27.51
N ILE A 291 -14.23 -9.60 28.81
CA ILE A 291 -13.15 -10.16 29.57
C ILE A 291 -13.74 -11.10 30.58
N GLU A 292 -13.45 -12.39 30.44
CA GLU A 292 -13.95 -13.46 31.29
C GLU A 292 -12.79 -14.29 31.82
N ASN A 293 -12.70 -14.44 33.14
CA ASN A 293 -11.62 -15.20 33.80
C ASN A 293 -10.20 -14.77 33.38
N GLY A 294 -10.00 -13.47 33.15
CA GLY A 294 -8.70 -12.91 32.72
C GLY A 294 -8.35 -13.13 31.24
N ARG A 295 -9.22 -13.74 30.46
CA ARG A 295 -9.09 -13.90 29.01
C ARG A 295 -9.97 -12.93 28.28
N ILE A 296 -9.47 -12.40 27.16
CA ILE A 296 -10.24 -11.53 26.29
C ILE A 296 -10.90 -12.33 25.19
N ALA A 297 -12.13 -11.95 24.87
CA ALA A 297 -12.86 -12.44 23.70
C ALA A 297 -13.47 -11.27 22.93
N PHE A 298 -13.68 -11.46 21.65
CA PHE A 298 -14.22 -10.42 20.75
C PHE A 298 -15.49 -10.91 20.06
N ASP A 299 -16.50 -10.04 20.07
CA ASP A 299 -17.72 -10.19 19.28
C ASP A 299 -17.71 -9.09 18.21
N ILE A 300 -17.63 -9.48 16.96
CA ILE A 300 -17.55 -8.57 15.81
C ILE A 300 -18.87 -8.65 15.05
N ARG A 301 -19.60 -7.55 15.01
CA ARG A 301 -20.87 -7.45 14.27
C ARG A 301 -20.62 -6.74 12.96
N ILE A 302 -20.93 -7.42 11.86
CA ILE A 302 -20.73 -6.94 10.50
C ILE A 302 -22.09 -6.81 9.83
N GLU A 303 -22.44 -5.61 9.43
CA GLU A 303 -23.68 -5.31 8.72
C GLU A 303 -23.33 -4.78 7.33
N SER A 304 -23.96 -5.31 6.30
CA SER A 304 -23.78 -4.84 4.92
C SER A 304 -25.14 -4.59 4.27
N GLU A 305 -25.22 -3.50 3.54
CA GLU A 305 -26.28 -3.23 2.59
C GLU A 305 -25.73 -3.33 1.17
N GLY A 306 -26.55 -3.85 0.27
CA GLY A 306 -26.13 -4.07 -1.10
C GLY A 306 -27.32 -4.24 -2.03
N ARG A 307 -27.01 -4.61 -3.27
CA ARG A 307 -28.02 -4.90 -4.28
C ARG A 307 -27.76 -6.25 -4.93
N LEU A 308 -28.81 -6.83 -5.53
CA LEU A 308 -28.68 -7.98 -6.40
C LEU A 308 -28.03 -7.52 -7.70
N GLY A 309 -26.77 -7.92 -7.93
CA GLY A 309 -26.01 -7.53 -9.13
C GLY A 309 -26.29 -8.45 -10.30
N GLU A 310 -26.38 -9.76 -10.04
CA GLU A 310 -26.58 -10.78 -11.08
C GLU A 310 -27.22 -12.05 -10.49
N GLN A 311 -28.10 -12.68 -11.24
CA GLN A 311 -28.69 -13.98 -10.92
C GLN A 311 -28.92 -14.76 -12.21
N TRP A 312 -28.37 -15.97 -12.28
CA TRP A 312 -28.45 -16.84 -13.47
C TRP A 312 -29.63 -17.83 -13.42
N SER A 313 -30.43 -17.78 -12.34
CA SER A 313 -31.59 -18.66 -12.21
C SER A 313 -32.66 -18.37 -13.27
N SER A 314 -33.12 -19.40 -13.94
CA SER A 314 -34.26 -19.35 -14.88
C SER A 314 -35.62 -19.36 -14.19
N GLU A 315 -35.67 -19.56 -12.88
CA GLU A 315 -36.95 -19.54 -12.12
C GLU A 315 -37.37 -18.06 -11.92
N ASN A 316 -38.57 -17.74 -12.41
CA ASN A 316 -39.14 -16.41 -12.58
C ASN A 316 -39.47 -15.62 -11.27
N ASP A 317 -39.07 -16.10 -10.09
CA ASP A 317 -39.46 -15.53 -8.80
C ASP A 317 -38.40 -14.64 -8.16
N ASN A 318 -37.68 -13.84 -8.99
CA ASN A 318 -36.58 -13.01 -8.56
C ASN A 318 -36.94 -11.91 -7.54
N PHE A 319 -38.23 -11.65 -7.32
CA PHE A 319 -38.73 -10.58 -6.44
C PHE A 319 -39.54 -11.07 -5.24
N GLU A 320 -39.67 -12.36 -5.05
CA GLU A 320 -40.28 -12.86 -3.83
C GLU A 320 -39.33 -12.66 -2.63
N SER A 321 -39.87 -12.15 -1.52
CA SER A 321 -39.10 -11.89 -0.29
C SER A 321 -38.33 -13.13 0.20
N ARG A 322 -38.83 -14.31 -0.07
CA ARG A 322 -38.21 -15.59 0.31
C ARG A 322 -36.93 -15.86 -0.50
N ASN A 323 -36.90 -15.53 -1.80
CA ASN A 323 -35.77 -15.72 -2.67
C ASN A 323 -34.62 -14.74 -2.29
N LEU A 324 -34.98 -13.52 -1.91
CA LEU A 324 -33.99 -12.52 -1.44
C LEU A 324 -33.33 -12.92 -0.13
N GLN A 325 -34.12 -13.43 0.83
CA GLN A 325 -33.56 -13.95 2.07
C GLN A 325 -32.60 -15.11 1.82
N GLN A 326 -32.87 -15.94 0.80
CA GLN A 326 -31.94 -17.01 0.42
C GLN A 326 -30.65 -16.44 -0.17
N VAL A 327 -30.74 -15.44 -1.05
CA VAL A 327 -29.56 -14.74 -1.61
C VAL A 327 -28.70 -14.12 -0.49
N GLU A 328 -29.32 -13.44 0.46
CA GLU A 328 -28.65 -12.86 1.63
C GLU A 328 -27.95 -13.95 2.46
N ALA A 329 -28.63 -15.08 2.71
CA ALA A 329 -28.08 -16.19 3.48
C ALA A 329 -26.91 -16.88 2.75
N ASP A 330 -27.04 -17.13 1.44
CA ASP A 330 -25.99 -17.77 0.63
C ASP A 330 -24.74 -16.89 0.55
N ALA A 331 -24.92 -15.59 0.36
CA ALA A 331 -23.81 -14.63 0.36
C ALA A 331 -23.15 -14.53 1.75
N ALA A 332 -23.94 -14.48 2.84
CA ALA A 332 -23.42 -14.46 4.20
C ALA A 332 -22.57 -15.71 4.50
N LYS A 333 -23.06 -16.89 4.16
CA LYS A 333 -22.35 -18.17 4.33
C LYS A 333 -20.99 -18.18 3.65
N GLN A 334 -20.87 -17.58 2.44
CA GLN A 334 -19.58 -17.48 1.74
C GLN A 334 -18.60 -16.56 2.47
N VAL A 335 -19.07 -15.39 2.93
CA VAL A 335 -18.23 -14.44 3.67
C VAL A 335 -17.81 -15.03 5.02
N GLU A 336 -18.71 -15.68 5.75
CA GLU A 336 -18.42 -16.36 7.04
C GLU A 336 -17.34 -17.43 6.87
N ALA A 337 -17.43 -18.25 5.82
CA ALA A 337 -16.43 -19.28 5.54
C ALA A 337 -15.05 -18.68 5.27
N ARG A 338 -14.98 -17.56 4.52
CA ARG A 338 -13.74 -16.83 4.27
C ARG A 338 -13.18 -16.21 5.55
N ILE A 339 -14.04 -15.61 6.39
CA ILE A 339 -13.64 -15.05 7.69
C ILE A 339 -13.06 -16.15 8.59
N ALA A 340 -13.72 -17.29 8.68
CA ALA A 340 -13.24 -18.41 9.51
C ALA A 340 -11.87 -18.92 9.03
N LYS A 341 -11.66 -19.09 7.73
CA LYS A 341 -10.37 -19.47 7.12
C LYS A 341 -9.28 -18.44 7.44
N MET A 342 -9.57 -17.16 7.26
CA MET A 342 -8.66 -16.07 7.53
C MET A 342 -8.29 -16.01 9.01
N LEU A 343 -9.27 -16.08 9.93
CA LEU A 343 -9.03 -16.08 11.37
C LEU A 343 -8.13 -17.24 11.79
N HIS A 344 -8.39 -18.45 11.29
CA HIS A 344 -7.53 -19.61 11.57
C HIS A 344 -6.08 -19.31 11.15
N LYS A 345 -5.87 -18.75 9.96
CA LYS A 345 -4.53 -18.46 9.43
C LYS A 345 -3.81 -17.40 10.26
N VAL A 346 -4.45 -16.26 10.54
CA VAL A 346 -3.80 -15.18 11.26
C VAL A 346 -3.58 -15.49 12.75
N GLN A 347 -4.49 -16.28 13.39
CA GLN A 347 -4.36 -16.66 14.79
C GLN A 347 -3.48 -17.88 15.00
N LYS A 348 -3.63 -18.93 14.19
CA LYS A 348 -2.97 -20.23 14.47
C LYS A 348 -1.69 -20.43 13.67
N GLU A 349 -1.62 -19.99 12.42
CA GLU A 349 -0.43 -20.16 11.59
C GLU A 349 0.56 -19.00 11.78
N TYR A 350 0.07 -17.75 11.68
CA TYR A 350 0.93 -16.56 11.74
C TYR A 350 1.09 -16.00 13.14
N ARG A 351 0.11 -16.20 14.02
CA ARG A 351 0.04 -15.63 15.38
C ARG A 351 0.31 -14.11 15.33
N ALA A 352 -0.32 -13.42 14.39
CA ALA A 352 -0.09 -12.02 14.09
C ALA A 352 -1.42 -11.29 13.99
N ASP A 353 -1.63 -10.32 14.87
CA ASP A 353 -2.85 -9.49 14.88
C ASP A 353 -2.80 -8.44 13.76
N VAL A 354 -3.34 -8.81 12.61
CA VAL A 354 -3.53 -7.92 11.46
C VAL A 354 -4.92 -7.28 11.42
N LEU A 355 -5.75 -7.56 12.45
CA LEU A 355 -7.12 -7.06 12.59
C LEU A 355 -7.19 -5.81 13.48
N LEU A 356 -6.05 -5.34 13.99
CA LEU A 356 -5.91 -4.18 14.88
C LEU A 356 -6.67 -4.34 16.21
N LEU A 357 -6.90 -5.57 16.67
CA LEU A 357 -7.54 -5.86 17.95
C LEU A 357 -6.69 -5.41 19.14
N GLY A 358 -5.36 -5.44 19.00
CA GLY A 358 -4.44 -4.86 19.98
C GLY A 358 -4.62 -3.37 20.17
N ASP A 359 -4.83 -2.63 19.08
CA ASP A 359 -5.14 -1.20 19.13
C ASP A 359 -6.49 -0.95 19.79
N TYR A 360 -7.50 -1.77 19.49
CA TYR A 360 -8.77 -1.71 20.19
C TYR A 360 -8.59 -1.88 21.68
N VAL A 361 -7.82 -2.88 22.13
CA VAL A 361 -7.54 -3.10 23.55
C VAL A 361 -6.75 -1.95 24.17
N ARG A 362 -5.77 -1.42 23.46
CA ARG A 362 -4.98 -0.26 23.89
C ARG A 362 -5.85 0.95 24.18
N ILE A 363 -6.85 1.19 23.33
CA ILE A 363 -7.75 2.35 23.44
C ILE A 363 -8.77 2.13 24.57
N HIS A 364 -9.42 0.97 24.61
CA HIS A 364 -10.55 0.73 25.53
C HIS A 364 -10.13 0.19 26.90
N TYR A 365 -8.97 -0.49 26.98
CA TYR A 365 -8.45 -1.12 28.20
C TYR A 365 -6.97 -0.80 28.45
N PRO A 366 -6.57 0.48 28.57
CA PRO A 366 -5.15 0.87 28.62
C PRO A 366 -4.37 0.24 29.79
N ARG A 367 -5.05 0.03 30.94
CA ARG A 367 -4.42 -0.64 32.11
C ARG A 367 -4.10 -2.11 31.84
N MET A 368 -4.94 -2.80 31.07
CA MET A 368 -4.71 -4.21 30.69
C MET A 368 -3.69 -4.30 29.57
N TRP A 369 -3.76 -3.39 28.59
CA TRP A 369 -2.78 -3.30 27.53
C TRP A 369 -1.34 -3.19 28.05
N THR A 370 -1.12 -2.39 29.10
CA THR A 370 0.22 -2.27 29.73
C THR A 370 0.76 -3.61 30.20
N LYS A 371 -0.10 -4.54 30.63
CA LYS A 371 0.28 -5.90 31.06
C LYS A 371 0.42 -6.84 29.87
N TRP A 372 -0.48 -6.75 28.88
CA TRP A 372 -0.63 -7.70 27.80
C TRP A 372 0.24 -7.43 26.55
N LYS A 373 0.67 -6.19 26.36
CA LYS A 373 1.36 -5.77 25.12
C LYS A 373 2.59 -6.61 24.75
N LYS A 374 3.30 -7.19 25.73
CA LYS A 374 4.47 -8.04 25.48
C LYS A 374 4.09 -9.41 24.93
N ASP A 375 2.98 -9.95 25.41
CA ASP A 375 2.49 -11.28 25.10
C ASP A 375 1.26 -11.23 24.19
N TRP A 376 1.02 -10.07 23.53
CA TRP A 376 -0.21 -9.82 22.77
C TRP A 376 -0.41 -10.83 21.64
N ASP A 377 0.64 -11.24 20.95
CA ASP A 377 0.51 -12.21 19.86
C ASP A 377 0.01 -13.58 20.36
N ASP A 378 0.42 -13.99 21.56
CA ASP A 378 -0.05 -15.21 22.20
C ASP A 378 -1.50 -15.06 22.68
N ILE A 379 -1.82 -13.93 23.28
CA ILE A 379 -3.19 -13.59 23.71
C ILE A 379 -4.13 -13.55 22.49
N PHE A 380 -3.73 -12.90 21.41
CA PHE A 380 -4.49 -12.84 20.17
C PHE A 380 -4.69 -14.24 19.56
N ALA A 381 -3.64 -15.06 19.53
CA ALA A 381 -3.69 -16.40 18.98
C ALA A 381 -4.70 -17.30 19.70
N ASP A 382 -4.92 -17.06 21.01
CA ASP A 382 -5.82 -17.84 21.85
C ASP A 382 -7.16 -17.14 22.13
N ALA A 383 -7.32 -15.89 21.72
CA ALA A 383 -8.54 -15.14 21.91
C ALA A 383 -9.72 -15.75 21.10
N GLU A 384 -10.86 -15.87 21.75
CA GLU A 384 -12.09 -16.22 21.06
C GLU A 384 -12.57 -15.02 20.25
N ILE A 385 -12.76 -15.20 18.93
CA ILE A 385 -13.31 -14.20 18.02
C ILE A 385 -14.56 -14.76 17.38
N ARG A 386 -15.71 -14.16 17.68
CA ARG A 386 -16.98 -14.48 17.06
C ARG A 386 -17.39 -13.38 16.10
N CYS A 387 -17.71 -13.73 14.87
CA CYS A 387 -18.23 -12.80 13.87
C CYS A 387 -19.70 -13.08 13.62
N TYR A 388 -20.51 -12.04 13.64
CA TYR A 388 -21.92 -12.06 13.34
C TYR A 388 -22.14 -11.20 12.10
N LEU A 389 -22.55 -11.84 11.00
CA LEU A 389 -22.71 -11.20 9.71
C LEU A 389 -24.18 -11.07 9.34
N THR A 390 -24.58 -9.89 8.90
CA THR A 390 -25.92 -9.63 8.36
C THR A 390 -25.78 -8.90 7.04
N LEU A 391 -26.25 -9.52 5.96
CA LEU A 391 -26.33 -8.91 4.63
C LEU A 391 -27.78 -8.57 4.33
N LYS A 392 -28.01 -7.40 3.70
CA LYS A 392 -29.35 -6.96 3.27
C LYS A 392 -29.33 -6.47 1.84
N VAL A 393 -30.21 -7.06 1.00
CA VAL A 393 -30.46 -6.59 -0.35
C VAL A 393 -31.50 -5.46 -0.29
N LYS A 394 -31.08 -4.24 -0.66
CA LYS A 394 -31.94 -3.03 -0.65
C LYS A 394 -32.47 -2.69 -2.04
N GLU A 395 -31.74 -3.04 -3.09
CA GLU A 395 -32.03 -2.67 -4.46
C GLU A 395 -31.91 -3.88 -5.39
N PHE A 396 -32.75 -3.93 -6.42
CA PHE A 396 -32.85 -5.04 -7.37
C PHE A 396 -32.43 -4.67 -8.80
N GLY A 397 -31.78 -3.51 -8.98
CA GLY A 397 -31.47 -2.96 -10.30
C GLY A 397 -32.69 -2.29 -10.99
N THR A 398 -32.48 -1.76 -12.18
CA THR A 398 -33.49 -1.00 -12.92
C THR A 398 -34.42 -1.86 -13.80
N THR A 399 -34.19 -3.17 -13.89
CA THR A 399 -34.96 -4.06 -14.78
C THR A 399 -35.79 -5.06 -13.99
N SER A 400 -37.09 -4.78 -13.88
CA SER A 400 -38.12 -5.80 -13.59
C SER A 400 -38.48 -6.52 -14.90
N ILE A 401 -37.59 -7.33 -15.47
CA ILE A 401 -37.94 -8.14 -16.62
C ILE A 401 -38.68 -9.38 -16.08
N LYS A 402 -40.00 -9.36 -16.12
CA LYS A 402 -40.79 -10.60 -16.15
C LYS A 402 -40.56 -11.25 -17.51
N THR A 403 -39.61 -12.15 -17.62
CA THR A 403 -39.52 -13.09 -18.72
C THR A 403 -40.70 -14.04 -18.57
N LYS A 404 -41.63 -13.98 -19.52
CA LYS A 404 -42.74 -14.95 -19.65
C LYS A 404 -42.21 -16.34 -19.94
#